data_1d181c97308f8d86059ca600735b089d
#
_entry.id   1d181c97308f8d86059ca600735b089d
#
_cell.length_a   1.000
_cell.length_b   1.000
_cell.length_c   1.000
_cell.angle_alpha   90.00
_cell.angle_beta   90.00
_cell.angle_gamma   90.00
#
_symmetry.space_group_name_H-M   'P 1'
#
loop_
_entity.id
_entity.type
_entity.pdbx_description
1 polymer ?
#
loop_
_entity_poly.entity_id
_entity_poly.type
_entity_poly.pdbx_seq_one_letter_code
_entity_poly.pdbx_strand_id
1 'polypeptide(L)'
;CLYLSLELSAWYMHRRNMQIVSGLDKEQVTDNYEEIYNLHKDKLNHIVIQTIAPNLDQIQQKIRELQPAVVVVDYIDLISTNGRYMGEYEQVKQVSHYLSNLAVNMDIIIIQISQVSRSYSREERLDLYAGKGSGAIENASRKVIGLNGQANNDTKEVSMLKNTDGELFDTELVWQPSFRLRRT
;
A
#
# COMPACT_ATOMS: atom_id res chain seq x y z
N CYS A 1 13.33 0.05 2.83
CA CYS A 1 11.86 0.12 2.94
C CYS A 1 11.36 -1.01 3.83
N LEU A 2 10.45 -0.72 4.74
CA LEU A 2 9.72 -1.73 5.53
C LEU A 2 8.30 -1.86 4.97
N TYR A 3 7.94 -3.06 4.53
CA TYR A 3 6.59 -3.40 4.07
C TYR A 3 5.88 -4.24 5.14
N LEU A 4 4.87 -3.67 5.77
CA LEU A 4 4.05 -4.33 6.78
C LEU A 4 2.78 -4.85 6.12
N SER A 5 2.72 -6.17 5.92
CA SER A 5 1.53 -6.86 5.43
C SER A 5 0.67 -7.29 6.61
N LEU A 6 -0.55 -6.78 6.67
CA LEU A 6 -1.51 -7.08 7.74
C LEU A 6 -2.48 -8.20 7.36
N GLU A 7 -2.47 -8.64 6.10
CA GLU A 7 -3.37 -9.68 5.58
C GLU A 7 -2.60 -10.86 4.98
N LEU A 8 -1.62 -10.59 4.13
CA LEU A 8 -0.91 -11.61 3.37
C LEU A 8 0.41 -12.01 4.02
N SER A 9 0.80 -13.28 3.87
CA SER A 9 2.09 -13.75 4.38
C SER A 9 3.28 -13.06 3.69
N ALA A 10 4.37 -12.88 4.43
CA ALA A 10 5.60 -12.29 3.90
C ALA A 10 6.15 -13.07 2.69
N TRP A 11 6.02 -14.40 2.68
CA TRP A 11 6.36 -15.25 1.55
C TRP A 11 5.57 -14.89 0.28
N TYR A 12 4.26 -14.71 0.42
CA TYR A 12 3.39 -14.35 -0.69
C TYR A 12 3.77 -12.99 -1.29
N MET A 13 4.05 -12.02 -0.45
CA MET A 13 4.48 -10.68 -0.87
C MET A 13 5.88 -10.71 -1.48
N HIS A 14 6.81 -11.51 -0.91
CA HIS A 14 8.14 -11.67 -1.49
C HIS A 14 8.09 -12.26 -2.89
N ARG A 15 7.28 -13.30 -3.11
CA ARG A 15 7.08 -13.88 -4.45
C ARG A 15 6.54 -12.83 -5.45
N ARG A 16 5.59 -11.99 -5.04
CA ARG A 16 5.10 -10.88 -5.90
C ARG A 16 6.22 -9.90 -6.26
N ASN A 17 7.06 -9.55 -5.30
CA ASN A 17 8.22 -8.70 -5.57
C ASN A 17 9.18 -9.35 -6.56
N MET A 18 9.39 -10.66 -6.47
CA MET A 18 10.19 -11.40 -7.45
C MET A 18 9.55 -11.36 -8.85
N GLN A 19 8.23 -11.50 -8.96
CA GLN A 19 7.53 -11.33 -10.24
C GLN A 19 7.73 -9.90 -10.81
N ILE A 20 7.64 -8.88 -9.97
CA ILE A 20 7.85 -7.48 -10.36
C ILE A 20 9.27 -7.25 -10.86
N VAL A 21 10.30 -7.71 -10.17
CA VAL A 21 11.70 -7.44 -10.58
C VAL A 21 12.14 -8.27 -11.76
N SER A 22 11.65 -9.52 -11.89
CA SER A 22 12.03 -10.42 -12.99
C SER A 22 11.17 -10.22 -14.25
N GLY A 23 9.92 -9.79 -14.10
CA GLY A 23 8.95 -9.75 -15.18
C GLY A 23 8.32 -11.10 -15.51
N LEU A 24 8.58 -12.13 -14.70
CA LEU A 24 8.10 -13.49 -14.87
C LEU A 24 6.74 -13.67 -14.19
N ASP A 25 5.99 -14.67 -14.61
CA ASP A 25 4.73 -15.04 -13.97
C ASP A 25 4.93 -15.82 -12.66
N LYS A 26 3.82 -16.20 -12.00
CA LYS A 26 3.84 -16.90 -10.72
C LYS A 26 4.51 -18.28 -10.80
N GLU A 27 4.25 -19.03 -11.84
CA GLU A 27 4.74 -20.40 -12.00
C GLU A 27 6.24 -20.38 -12.27
N GLN A 28 6.68 -19.56 -13.21
CA GLN A 28 8.08 -19.35 -13.53
C GLN A 28 8.91 -18.92 -12.31
N VAL A 29 8.38 -18.00 -11.48
CA VAL A 29 9.05 -17.59 -10.24
C VAL A 29 9.11 -18.71 -9.22
N THR A 30 8.05 -19.52 -9.10
CA THR A 30 8.01 -20.62 -8.13
C THR A 30 9.00 -21.70 -8.50
N ASP A 31 9.08 -22.07 -9.77
CA ASP A 31 9.94 -23.12 -10.28
C ASP A 31 11.45 -22.76 -10.27
N ASN A 32 11.76 -21.46 -10.40
CA ASN A 32 13.13 -20.96 -10.50
C ASN A 32 13.50 -19.99 -9.36
N TYR A 33 12.92 -20.17 -8.18
CA TYR A 33 12.99 -19.22 -7.07
C TYR A 33 14.43 -18.79 -6.71
N GLU A 34 15.33 -19.75 -6.50
CA GLU A 34 16.69 -19.46 -6.05
C GLU A 34 17.51 -18.72 -7.11
N GLU A 35 17.36 -19.08 -8.37
CA GLU A 35 18.04 -18.42 -9.48
C GLU A 35 17.58 -16.96 -9.60
N ILE A 36 16.26 -16.73 -9.61
CA ILE A 36 15.67 -15.41 -9.71
C ILE A 36 16.07 -14.55 -8.51
N TYR A 37 16.03 -15.11 -7.30
CA TYR A 37 16.46 -14.41 -6.10
C TYR A 37 17.93 -13.98 -6.20
N ASN A 38 18.82 -14.88 -6.57
CA ASN A 38 20.24 -14.58 -6.69
C ASN A 38 20.52 -13.50 -7.75
N LEU A 39 19.77 -13.50 -8.86
CA LEU A 39 19.90 -12.50 -9.92
C LEU A 39 19.41 -11.11 -9.49
N HIS A 40 18.41 -11.05 -8.61
CA HIS A 40 17.75 -9.79 -8.25
C HIS A 40 17.90 -9.41 -6.77
N LYS A 41 18.72 -10.11 -6.01
CA LYS A 41 18.89 -9.90 -4.55
C LYS A 41 19.22 -8.47 -4.17
N ASP A 42 19.99 -7.77 -4.98
CA ASP A 42 20.36 -6.38 -4.70
C ASP A 42 19.14 -5.45 -4.67
N LYS A 43 18.14 -5.70 -5.52
CA LYS A 43 16.87 -4.96 -5.51
C LYS A 43 15.94 -5.44 -4.40
N LEU A 44 15.85 -6.75 -4.20
CA LEU A 44 14.96 -7.37 -3.22
C LEU A 44 15.37 -7.04 -1.78
N ASN A 45 16.65 -6.98 -1.49
CA ASN A 45 17.17 -6.70 -0.15
C ASN A 45 16.93 -5.26 0.34
N HIS A 46 16.49 -4.35 -0.53
CA HIS A 46 16.07 -3.01 -0.12
C HIS A 46 14.68 -2.98 0.53
N ILE A 47 13.92 -4.09 0.48
CA ILE A 47 12.58 -4.19 1.02
C ILE A 47 12.54 -5.29 2.06
N VAL A 48 12.36 -4.92 3.32
CA VAL A 48 12.08 -5.86 4.42
C VAL A 48 10.57 -6.05 4.50
N ILE A 49 10.10 -7.27 4.29
CA ILE A 49 8.67 -7.63 4.36
C ILE A 49 8.42 -8.36 5.67
N GLN A 50 7.43 -7.90 6.43
CA GLN A 50 6.98 -8.57 7.64
C GLN A 50 5.47 -8.69 7.67
N THR A 51 4.98 -9.86 8.06
CA THR A 51 3.58 -10.06 8.42
C THR A 51 3.45 -9.85 9.93
N ILE A 52 2.58 -8.91 10.32
CA ILE A 52 2.33 -8.59 11.72
C ILE A 52 0.82 -8.53 11.98
N ALA A 53 0.43 -8.61 13.25
CA ALA A 53 -0.96 -8.39 13.62
C ALA A 53 -1.35 -6.91 13.33
N PRO A 54 -2.62 -6.63 12.95
CA PRO A 54 -3.09 -5.30 12.63
C PRO A 54 -3.29 -4.45 13.91
N ASN A 55 -2.18 -4.03 14.49
CA ASN A 55 -2.12 -3.29 15.75
C ASN A 55 -1.08 -2.17 15.67
N LEU A 56 -1.46 -0.95 16.09
CA LEU A 56 -0.61 0.24 16.02
C LEU A 56 0.67 0.13 16.85
N ASP A 57 0.60 -0.53 18.02
CA ASP A 57 1.78 -0.68 18.89
C ASP A 57 2.84 -1.56 18.21
N GLN A 58 2.41 -2.66 17.56
CA GLN A 58 3.32 -3.52 16.80
C GLN A 58 3.93 -2.80 15.60
N ILE A 59 3.14 -2.01 14.88
CA ILE A 59 3.63 -1.18 13.77
C ILE A 59 4.72 -0.22 14.28
N GLN A 60 4.42 0.52 15.35
CA GLN A 60 5.38 1.46 15.94
C GLN A 60 6.64 0.76 16.44
N GLN A 61 6.50 -0.39 17.10
CA GLN A 61 7.62 -1.18 17.57
C GLN A 61 8.54 -1.58 16.41
N LYS A 62 7.97 -2.11 15.32
CA LYS A 62 8.75 -2.52 14.14
C LYS A 62 9.46 -1.36 13.46
N ILE A 63 8.82 -0.21 13.38
CA ILE A 63 9.45 1.01 12.86
C ILE A 63 10.63 1.44 13.73
N ARG A 64 10.49 1.38 15.06
CA ARG A 64 11.59 1.73 15.99
C ARG A 64 12.74 0.74 15.94
N GLU A 65 12.45 -0.56 15.80
CA GLU A 65 13.46 -1.62 15.70
C GLU A 65 14.31 -1.49 14.43
N LEU A 66 13.66 -1.23 13.29
CA LEU A 66 14.30 -1.28 11.97
C LEU A 66 14.72 0.08 11.43
N GLN A 67 14.22 1.18 11.99
CA GLN A 67 14.50 2.57 11.60
C GLN A 67 14.47 2.78 10.07
N PRO A 68 13.39 2.37 9.37
CA PRO A 68 13.31 2.49 7.93
C PRO A 68 13.05 3.93 7.50
N ALA A 69 13.60 4.37 6.36
CA ALA A 69 13.24 5.66 5.77
C ALA A 69 11.83 5.68 5.15
N VAL A 70 11.33 4.51 4.73
CA VAL A 70 10.00 4.34 4.12
C VAL A 70 9.29 3.15 4.72
N VAL A 71 8.02 3.31 5.09
CA VAL A 71 7.15 2.26 5.60
C VAL A 71 5.91 2.18 4.72
N VAL A 72 5.52 0.97 4.33
CA VAL A 72 4.23 0.68 3.70
C VAL A 72 3.38 -0.10 4.67
N VAL A 73 2.15 0.33 4.90
CA VAL A 73 1.15 -0.36 5.75
C VAL A 73 0.02 -0.86 4.87
N ASP A 74 -0.07 -2.17 4.69
CA ASP A 74 -1.00 -2.81 3.75
C ASP A 74 -1.93 -3.81 4.50
N TYR A 75 -3.18 -3.43 4.78
CA TYR A 75 -3.85 -2.14 4.59
C TYR A 75 -4.46 -1.66 5.91
N ILE A 76 -4.61 -0.35 6.04
CA ILE A 76 -4.94 0.29 7.32
C ILE A 76 -6.34 -0.03 7.86
N ASP A 77 -7.29 -0.40 7.01
CA ASP A 77 -8.67 -0.70 7.40
C ASP A 77 -8.78 -1.95 8.30
N LEU A 78 -7.73 -2.78 8.35
CA LEU A 78 -7.65 -3.95 9.26
C LEU A 78 -7.24 -3.58 10.68
N ILE A 79 -6.62 -2.41 10.87
CA ILE A 79 -6.05 -2.04 12.16
C ILE A 79 -7.17 -1.74 13.14
N SER A 80 -7.27 -2.54 14.20
CA SER A 80 -8.18 -2.28 15.29
C SER A 80 -7.56 -1.33 16.32
N THR A 81 -8.32 -0.34 16.75
CA THR A 81 -7.96 0.53 17.86
C THR A 81 -8.56 -0.01 19.15
N ASN A 82 -7.74 -0.16 20.20
CA ASN A 82 -8.18 -0.62 21.52
C ASN A 82 -9.13 0.41 22.15
N GLY A 83 -10.42 0.22 22.02
CA GLY A 83 -11.41 1.07 22.65
C GLY A 83 -12.79 0.90 22.01
N ARG A 84 -13.85 1.13 22.78
CA ARG A 84 -15.29 1.06 22.50
C ARG A 84 -15.66 0.91 21.02
N TYR A 85 -16.71 0.19 20.73
CA TYR A 85 -17.34 0.06 19.42
C TYR A 85 -17.33 1.39 18.66
N MET A 86 -16.31 1.57 17.82
CA MET A 86 -16.20 2.72 16.92
C MET A 86 -16.67 2.28 15.54
N GLY A 87 -17.37 3.16 14.84
CA GLY A 87 -17.68 2.93 13.43
C GLY A 87 -16.39 2.86 12.60
N GLU A 88 -16.43 2.16 11.48
CA GLU A 88 -15.28 2.01 10.55
C GLU A 88 -14.62 3.36 10.21
N TYR A 89 -15.41 4.41 10.02
CA TYR A 89 -14.93 5.76 9.75
C TYR A 89 -14.01 6.32 10.84
N GLU A 90 -14.46 6.27 12.11
CA GLU A 90 -13.68 6.79 13.23
C GLU A 90 -12.42 5.95 13.48
N GLN A 91 -12.47 4.65 13.22
CA GLN A 91 -11.32 3.78 13.30
C GLN A 91 -10.25 4.16 12.26
N VAL A 92 -10.62 4.28 10.99
CA VAL A 92 -9.70 4.69 9.92
C VAL A 92 -9.13 6.08 10.19
N LYS A 93 -9.96 6.99 10.70
CA LYS A 93 -9.54 8.34 11.09
C LYS A 93 -8.45 8.32 12.18
N GLN A 94 -8.67 7.59 13.25
CA GLN A 94 -7.67 7.47 14.32
C GLN A 94 -6.36 6.85 13.81
N VAL A 95 -6.45 5.77 13.04
CA VAL A 95 -5.30 5.10 12.46
C VAL A 95 -4.51 6.03 11.54
N SER A 96 -5.20 6.71 10.61
CA SER A 96 -4.54 7.61 9.64
C SER A 96 -3.85 8.78 10.34
N HIS A 97 -4.50 9.40 11.33
CA HIS A 97 -3.89 10.47 12.12
C HIS A 97 -2.70 9.98 12.95
N TYR A 98 -2.80 8.79 13.56
CA TYR A 98 -1.70 8.21 14.31
C TYR A 98 -0.47 7.99 13.42
N LEU A 99 -0.67 7.36 12.26
CA LEU A 99 0.42 7.09 11.31
C LEU A 99 1.02 8.38 10.73
N SER A 100 0.19 9.39 10.46
CA SER A 100 0.67 10.72 10.04
C SER A 100 1.56 11.38 11.09
N ASN A 101 1.14 11.37 12.36
CA ASN A 101 1.94 11.89 13.46
C ASN A 101 3.24 11.09 13.66
N LEU A 102 3.17 9.77 13.51
CA LEU A 102 4.35 8.90 13.59
C LEU A 102 5.37 9.22 12.49
N ALA A 103 4.89 9.47 11.25
CA ALA A 103 5.73 9.86 10.12
C ALA A 103 6.49 11.16 10.41
N VAL A 104 5.80 12.17 10.94
CA VAL A 104 6.39 13.46 11.31
C VAL A 104 7.39 13.31 12.46
N ASN A 105 7.01 12.60 13.52
CA ASN A 105 7.84 12.47 14.72
C ASN A 105 9.12 11.65 14.50
N MET A 106 9.10 10.73 13.54
CA MET A 106 10.25 9.87 13.22
C MET A 106 11.02 10.30 11.96
N ASP A 107 10.57 11.36 11.29
CA ASP A 107 11.13 11.88 10.03
C ASP A 107 11.22 10.79 8.95
N ILE A 108 10.12 10.06 8.74
CA ILE A 108 10.01 8.96 7.77
C ILE A 108 8.81 9.15 6.84
N ILE A 109 8.84 8.45 5.71
CA ILE A 109 7.70 8.38 4.80
C ILE A 109 6.83 7.18 5.19
N ILE A 110 5.53 7.40 5.44
CA ILE A 110 4.56 6.32 5.63
C ILE A 110 3.56 6.33 4.47
N ILE A 111 3.49 5.20 3.75
CA ILE A 111 2.52 4.94 2.70
C ILE A 111 1.40 4.10 3.31
N GLN A 112 0.22 4.69 3.44
CA GLN A 112 -0.98 4.02 3.94
C GLN A 112 -1.78 3.50 2.75
N ILE A 113 -2.04 2.20 2.70
CA ILE A 113 -2.94 1.60 1.71
C ILE A 113 -4.31 1.46 2.35
N SER A 114 -5.35 1.89 1.66
CA SER A 114 -6.74 1.74 2.07
C SER A 114 -7.60 1.27 0.91
N GLN A 115 -8.65 0.53 1.21
CA GLN A 115 -9.57 0.03 0.20
C GLN A 115 -10.59 1.10 -0.19
N VAL A 116 -10.93 1.12 -1.47
CA VAL A 116 -12.06 1.90 -1.99
C VAL A 116 -13.37 1.35 -1.42
N SER A 117 -14.28 2.23 -1.02
CA SER A 117 -15.59 1.81 -0.52
C SER A 117 -16.39 1.13 -1.64
N ARG A 118 -17.26 0.17 -1.26
CA ARG A 118 -18.06 -0.59 -2.24
C ARG A 118 -19.00 0.29 -3.06
N SER A 119 -19.43 1.42 -2.52
CA SER A 119 -20.26 2.39 -3.25
C SER A 119 -19.52 3.00 -4.44
N TYR A 120 -18.21 3.21 -4.30
CA TYR A 120 -17.35 3.77 -5.35
C TYR A 120 -16.71 2.73 -6.26
N SER A 121 -16.77 1.44 -5.93
CA SER A 121 -16.16 0.39 -6.75
C SER A 121 -16.76 0.24 -8.15
N ARG A 122 -17.87 0.90 -8.42
CA ARG A 122 -18.58 0.92 -9.72
C ARG A 122 -18.47 2.26 -10.45
N GLU A 123 -17.88 3.26 -9.83
CA GLU A 123 -17.66 4.58 -10.44
C GLU A 123 -16.55 4.48 -11.49
N GLU A 124 -16.71 5.21 -12.58
CA GLU A 124 -15.70 5.25 -13.64
C GLU A 124 -14.42 5.99 -13.19
N ARG A 125 -14.57 6.91 -12.24
CA ARG A 125 -13.44 7.73 -11.72
C ARG A 125 -13.48 7.80 -10.21
N LEU A 126 -12.31 7.67 -9.59
CA LEU A 126 -12.15 7.90 -8.15
C LEU A 126 -12.01 9.38 -7.84
N ASP A 127 -12.58 9.80 -6.73
CA ASP A 127 -12.38 11.11 -6.12
C ASP A 127 -11.84 10.97 -4.68
N LEU A 128 -11.63 12.09 -4.01
CA LEU A 128 -11.15 12.12 -2.62
C LEU A 128 -12.12 11.44 -1.63
N TYR A 129 -13.37 11.23 -2.02
CA TYR A 129 -14.40 10.59 -1.18
C TYR A 129 -14.52 9.08 -1.40
N ALA A 130 -13.75 8.52 -2.33
CA ALA A 130 -13.84 7.11 -2.70
C ALA A 130 -13.34 6.15 -1.63
N GLY A 131 -12.37 6.53 -0.81
CA GLY A 131 -11.83 5.68 0.25
C GLY A 131 -12.79 5.47 1.43
N LYS A 132 -12.70 4.33 2.08
CA LYS A 132 -13.32 4.13 3.39
C LYS A 132 -12.72 5.14 4.38
N GLY A 133 -13.56 5.98 5.00
CA GLY A 133 -13.06 7.05 5.85
C GLY A 133 -12.32 8.18 5.11
N SER A 134 -12.67 8.42 3.86
CA SER A 134 -11.99 9.29 2.89
C SER A 134 -11.61 10.67 3.40
N GLY A 135 -12.52 11.41 4.03
CA GLY A 135 -12.18 12.72 4.61
C GLY A 135 -11.10 12.67 5.68
N ALA A 136 -11.00 11.56 6.40
CA ALA A 136 -9.96 11.37 7.41
C ALA A 136 -8.60 11.05 6.78
N ILE A 137 -8.57 10.20 5.77
CA ILE A 137 -7.36 9.87 5.00
C ILE A 137 -6.86 11.13 4.29
N GLU A 138 -7.76 11.86 3.65
CA GLU A 138 -7.43 13.13 2.98
C GLU A 138 -6.77 14.11 3.95
N ASN A 139 -7.37 14.34 5.12
CA ASN A 139 -6.85 15.29 6.11
C ASN A 139 -5.51 14.85 6.71
N ALA A 140 -5.29 13.55 6.89
CA ALA A 140 -4.07 13.01 7.45
C ALA A 140 -2.91 12.88 6.44
N SER A 141 -3.20 12.94 5.12
CA SER A 141 -2.22 12.69 4.07
C SER A 141 -1.82 13.97 3.33
N ARG A 142 -0.54 14.06 2.98
CA ARG A 142 -0.02 15.14 2.11
C ARG A 142 -0.29 14.85 0.63
N LYS A 143 -0.32 13.57 0.26
CA LYS A 143 -0.58 13.10 -1.09
C LYS A 143 -1.59 11.95 -1.03
N VAL A 144 -2.54 11.94 -1.95
CA VAL A 144 -3.51 10.85 -2.10
C VAL A 144 -3.49 10.40 -3.54
N ILE A 145 -3.23 9.12 -3.76
CA ILE A 145 -3.21 8.47 -5.07
C ILE A 145 -4.37 7.48 -5.11
N GLY A 146 -5.24 7.64 -6.10
CA GLY A 146 -6.28 6.67 -6.43
C GLY A 146 -5.79 5.70 -7.50
N LEU A 147 -6.09 4.41 -7.33
CA LEU A 147 -5.91 3.38 -8.34
C LEU A 147 -7.27 2.76 -8.65
N ASN A 148 -7.72 2.93 -9.88
CA ASN A 148 -9.02 2.43 -10.35
C ASN A 148 -8.85 1.46 -11.53
N GLY A 149 -9.83 0.58 -11.71
CA GLY A 149 -9.91 -0.30 -12.87
C GLY A 149 -10.68 -1.57 -12.57
N GLN A 150 -11.43 -2.02 -13.56
CA GLN A 150 -12.19 -3.26 -13.48
C GLN A 150 -11.27 -4.48 -13.52
N ALA A 151 -11.68 -5.58 -12.87
CA ALA A 151 -10.88 -6.80 -12.78
C ALA A 151 -10.55 -7.41 -14.16
N ASN A 152 -11.46 -7.27 -15.13
CA ASN A 152 -11.32 -7.83 -16.48
C ASN A 152 -10.70 -6.85 -17.49
N ASN A 153 -10.27 -5.67 -17.04
CA ASN A 153 -9.61 -4.68 -17.89
C ASN A 153 -8.15 -4.55 -17.46
N ASP A 154 -7.24 -4.74 -18.39
CA ASP A 154 -5.81 -4.60 -18.13
C ASP A 154 -5.41 -3.13 -17.92
N THR A 155 -6.18 -2.19 -18.44
CA THR A 155 -5.96 -0.76 -18.22
C THR A 155 -6.43 -0.35 -16.83
N LYS A 156 -5.56 0.33 -16.10
CA LYS A 156 -5.81 0.89 -14.77
C LYS A 156 -5.57 2.40 -14.81
N GLU A 157 -6.48 3.14 -14.21
CA GLU A 157 -6.33 4.58 -14.04
C GLU A 157 -5.61 4.86 -12.72
N VAL A 158 -4.63 5.75 -12.76
CA VAL A 158 -3.92 6.26 -11.59
C VAL A 158 -4.13 7.76 -11.53
N SER A 159 -4.76 8.22 -10.46
CA SER A 159 -5.11 9.62 -10.24
C SER A 159 -4.38 10.17 -9.03
N MET A 160 -3.70 11.30 -9.18
CA MET A 160 -3.22 12.09 -8.06
C MET A 160 -4.38 12.95 -7.55
N LEU A 161 -5.10 12.46 -6.54
CA LEU A 161 -6.30 13.09 -6.01
C LEU A 161 -5.98 14.26 -5.07
N LYS A 162 -4.84 14.24 -4.39
CA LYS A 162 -4.31 15.32 -3.55
C LYS A 162 -2.81 15.39 -3.68
N ASN A 163 -2.27 16.59 -3.81
CA ASN A 163 -0.84 16.84 -3.82
C ASN A 163 -0.54 18.22 -3.21
N THR A 164 -0.02 18.26 -1.99
CA THR A 164 0.26 19.54 -1.30
C THR A 164 1.45 20.28 -1.89
N ASP A 165 2.31 19.62 -2.64
CA ASP A 165 3.57 20.19 -3.13
C ASP A 165 3.67 20.22 -4.66
N GLY A 166 2.57 19.97 -5.40
CA GLY A 166 2.60 19.92 -6.86
C GLY A 166 1.23 19.82 -7.50
N GLU A 167 1.20 19.52 -8.77
CA GLU A 167 -0.01 19.43 -9.57
C GLU A 167 -0.75 18.10 -9.39
N LEU A 168 -2.04 18.12 -9.68
CA LEU A 168 -2.86 16.91 -9.83
C LEU A 168 -2.71 16.40 -11.26
N PHE A 169 -2.74 15.07 -11.43
CA PHE A 169 -2.69 14.46 -12.75
C PHE A 169 -3.44 13.13 -12.75
N ASP A 170 -3.87 12.72 -13.94
CA ASP A 170 -4.38 11.38 -14.21
C ASP A 170 -3.48 10.70 -15.25
N THR A 171 -3.30 9.41 -15.15
CA THR A 171 -2.55 8.61 -16.13
C THR A 171 -3.12 7.20 -16.19
N GLU A 172 -3.01 6.60 -17.35
CA GLU A 172 -3.37 5.19 -17.54
C GLU A 172 -2.13 4.31 -17.52
N LEU A 173 -2.26 3.17 -16.89
CA LEU A 173 -1.23 2.15 -16.82
C LEU A 173 -1.81 0.81 -17.28
N VAL A 174 -1.02 0.00 -17.94
CA VAL A 174 -1.40 -1.36 -18.32
C VAL A 174 -0.86 -2.36 -17.31
N TRP A 175 -1.78 -3.16 -16.76
CA TRP A 175 -1.47 -4.26 -15.87
C TRP A 175 -0.83 -5.43 -16.62
N GLN A 176 0.19 -6.03 -16.04
CA GLN A 176 0.86 -7.21 -16.57
C GLN A 176 0.77 -8.39 -15.60
N PRO A 177 0.77 -9.65 -16.09
CA PRO A 177 0.73 -10.85 -15.23
C PRO A 177 1.86 -10.94 -14.20
N SER A 178 2.97 -10.24 -14.45
CA SER A 178 4.11 -10.11 -13.52
C SER A 178 3.90 -9.06 -12.42
N PHE A 179 2.67 -8.61 -12.17
CA PHE A 179 2.32 -7.52 -11.24
C PHE A 179 2.98 -6.17 -11.57
N ARG A 180 3.37 -5.96 -12.81
CA ARG A 180 3.86 -4.66 -13.27
C ARG A 180 2.73 -3.80 -13.83
N LEU A 181 2.84 -2.51 -13.58
CA LEU A 181 2.08 -1.50 -14.28
C LEU A 181 3.03 -0.78 -15.25
N ARG A 182 2.65 -0.68 -16.52
CA ARG A 182 3.42 0.06 -17.53
C ARG A 182 2.59 1.24 -18.03
N ARG A 183 3.27 2.32 -18.32
CA ARG A 183 2.66 3.44 -19.03
C ARG A 183 2.28 3.00 -20.43
N THR A 184 1.11 3.42 -20.90
CA THR A 184 0.61 3.20 -22.27
C THR A 184 1.48 3.92 -23.29
#